data_7c2807a906a8c300b05a331d3ae69a0d
#
_entry.id   7c2807a906a8c300b05a331d3ae69a0d
#
_cell.length_a   1.000
_cell.length_b   1.000
_cell.length_c   1.000
_cell.angle_alpha   90.00
_cell.angle_beta   90.00
_cell.angle_gamma   90.00
#
_symmetry.space_group_name_H-M   'P 1'
#
loop_
_entity.id
_entity.type
_entity.pdbx_description
1 polymer ?
#
loop_
_entity_poly.entity_id
_entity_poly.type
_entity_poly.pdbx_seq_one_letter_code
_entity_poly.pdbx_strand_id
1 'polypeptide(L)'
;MVSRVTSRGMATVFTKIINGELPGRFVYRDVEVAAFLTIEPVAYGHVLVVPTQEIDRWTDVPAELWGKLNEVAQVIGKAICEAFDAPRCGYMIAGFEVPHTHIHLFPASDMSGYSLQNIIPMDQTDPEKMDDAAARIRAELRNQGVAGVPEDED
;
A
#
# COMPACT_ATOMS: atom_id res chain seq x y z
N MET A 1 22.99 5.94 10.64
CA MET A 1 22.56 6.37 10.72
C MET A 1 22.08 7.04 10.57
N VAL A 2 22.39 7.10 10.43
CA VAL A 2 21.79 7.85 10.43
C VAL A 2 20.89 8.05 10.03
N SER A 3 20.61 8.04 9.64
CA SER A 3 19.70 8.48 9.41
C SER A 3 18.73 8.43 10.11
N ARG A 4 18.61 8.21 10.75
CA ARG A 4 17.78 8.37 11.53
C ARG A 4 17.54 9.48 12.10
N VAL A 5 18.30 9.99 12.37
CA VAL A 5 18.26 11.16 12.87
C VAL A 5 17.62 12.10 12.09
N THR A 6 17.81 12.05 10.88
CA THR A 6 17.24 12.94 10.00
C THR A 6 15.78 13.02 10.06
N SER A 7 15.16 11.97 10.46
CA SER A 7 13.75 11.99 10.50
C SER A 7 13.23 12.49 11.83
N ARG A 8 14.12 12.85 12.72
CA ARG A 8 13.68 13.29 13.99
C ARG A 8 12.88 14.54 13.84
N GLY A 9 11.65 14.55 14.26
CA GLY A 9 10.74 15.65 14.09
C GLY A 9 10.15 15.76 12.71
N MET A 10 10.55 14.88 11.80
CA MET A 10 10.08 14.94 10.43
C MET A 10 9.58 13.57 10.02
N ALA A 11 8.40 13.24 10.49
CA ALA A 11 7.77 11.99 10.13
C ALA A 11 7.54 11.92 8.62
N THR A 12 7.66 10.72 8.05
CA THR A 12 7.38 10.53 6.63
C THR A 12 5.89 10.73 6.37
N VAL A 13 5.53 10.95 5.12
CA VAL A 13 4.13 11.09 4.74
C VAL A 13 3.35 9.83 5.12
N PHE A 14 3.98 8.65 5.05
CA PHE A 14 3.30 7.41 5.42
C PHE A 14 3.04 7.33 6.92
N THR A 15 3.98 7.77 7.74
CA THR A 15 3.77 7.84 9.18
C THR A 15 2.62 8.78 9.50
N LYS A 16 2.53 9.91 8.80
CA LYS A 16 1.43 10.86 9.00
C LYS A 16 0.08 10.25 8.63
N ILE A 17 0.04 9.44 7.58
CA ILE A 17 -1.17 8.73 7.19
C ILE A 17 -1.53 7.71 8.29
N ILE A 18 -0.57 6.94 8.75
CA ILE A 18 -0.79 5.92 9.78
C ILE A 18 -1.30 6.55 11.08
N ASN A 19 -0.77 7.70 11.44
CA ASN A 19 -1.15 8.40 12.67
C ASN A 19 -2.45 9.21 12.55
N GLY A 20 -3.03 9.28 11.36
CA GLY A 20 -4.27 10.03 11.16
C GLY A 20 -4.09 11.51 10.90
N GLU A 21 -2.85 11.99 10.76
CA GLU A 21 -2.59 13.39 10.45
C GLU A 21 -2.93 13.73 9.01
N LEU A 22 -2.86 12.74 8.13
CA LEU A 22 -3.27 12.85 6.74
C LEU A 22 -4.28 11.75 6.43
N PRO A 23 -5.22 11.97 5.50
CA PRO A 23 -6.20 10.95 5.18
C PRO A 23 -5.56 9.78 4.44
N GLY A 24 -6.12 8.60 4.61
CA GLY A 24 -5.67 7.41 3.92
C GLY A 24 -6.81 6.42 3.76
N ARG A 25 -6.81 5.70 2.64
CA ARG A 25 -7.81 4.67 2.38
C ARG A 25 -7.20 3.32 2.73
N PHE A 26 -7.32 2.97 4.02
CA PHE A 26 -6.71 1.74 4.53
C PHE A 26 -7.47 0.51 4.08
N VAL A 27 -6.73 -0.54 3.72
CA VAL A 27 -7.31 -1.85 3.44
C VAL A 27 -6.87 -2.88 4.47
N TYR A 28 -5.78 -2.60 5.21
CA TYR A 28 -5.29 -3.48 6.25
C TYR A 28 -4.47 -2.65 7.24
N ARG A 29 -4.53 -2.99 8.52
CA ARG A 29 -3.58 -2.43 9.48
C ARG A 29 -3.53 -3.27 10.74
N ASP A 30 -2.33 -3.39 11.29
CA ASP A 30 -2.10 -3.92 12.63
C ASP A 30 -0.96 -3.11 13.24
N VAL A 31 -0.37 -3.58 14.35
CA VAL A 31 0.66 -2.79 15.02
C VAL A 31 1.95 -2.69 14.24
N GLU A 32 2.22 -3.61 13.34
CA GLU A 32 3.48 -3.67 12.60
C GLU A 32 3.39 -3.25 11.15
N VAL A 33 2.24 -3.42 10.53
CA VAL A 33 2.05 -3.23 9.09
C VAL A 33 0.77 -2.46 8.80
N ALA A 34 0.84 -1.56 7.85
CA ALA A 34 -0.33 -0.87 7.35
C ALA A 34 -0.34 -0.98 5.82
N ALA A 35 -1.53 -0.99 5.25
CA ALA A 35 -1.68 -0.99 3.79
C ALA A 35 -2.82 -0.06 3.41
N PHE A 36 -2.56 0.81 2.43
CA PHE A 36 -3.52 1.81 1.99
C PHE A 36 -3.29 2.13 0.54
N LEU A 37 -4.28 2.74 -0.11
CA LEU A 37 -4.15 3.09 -1.52
C LEU A 37 -3.19 4.27 -1.67
N THR A 38 -2.38 4.23 -2.72
CA THR A 38 -1.58 5.39 -3.08
C THR A 38 -2.46 6.46 -3.70
N ILE A 39 -2.10 7.73 -3.51
CA ILE A 39 -2.85 8.84 -4.10
C ILE A 39 -2.48 9.08 -5.57
N GLU A 40 -1.44 8.40 -6.06
CA GLU A 40 -1.04 8.49 -7.46
C GLU A 40 -0.91 7.09 -8.04
N PRO A 41 -2.03 6.41 -8.28
CA PRO A 41 -2.01 5.01 -8.69
C PRO A 41 -1.63 4.82 -10.15
N VAL A 42 -0.97 3.69 -10.45
CA VAL A 42 -0.79 3.27 -11.84
C VAL A 42 -2.07 2.65 -12.39
N ALA A 43 -2.95 2.22 -11.49
CA ALA A 43 -4.28 1.71 -11.81
C ALA A 43 -5.09 1.78 -10.53
N TYR A 44 -6.42 1.89 -10.64
CA TYR A 44 -7.26 1.85 -9.44
C TYR A 44 -7.10 0.47 -8.79
N GLY A 45 -6.85 0.46 -7.50
CA GLY A 45 -6.51 -0.76 -6.79
C GLY A 45 -5.03 -0.87 -6.44
N HIS A 46 -4.24 0.17 -6.74
CA HIS A 46 -2.81 0.23 -6.41
C HIS A 46 -2.65 0.50 -4.91
N VAL A 47 -2.08 -0.46 -4.20
CA VAL A 47 -1.93 -0.43 -2.74
C VAL A 47 -0.46 -0.33 -2.37
N LEU A 48 -0.18 0.38 -1.29
CA LEU A 48 1.14 0.42 -0.67
C LEU A 48 1.09 -0.38 0.63
N VAL A 49 2.04 -1.30 0.80
CA VAL A 49 2.18 -2.06 2.05
C VAL A 49 3.43 -1.55 2.74
N VAL A 50 3.28 -1.04 3.95
CA VAL A 50 4.37 -0.37 4.66
C VAL A 50 4.49 -0.88 6.09
N PRO A 51 5.72 -0.90 6.65
CA PRO A 51 5.86 -1.13 8.08
C PRO A 51 5.42 0.14 8.82
N THR A 52 4.86 -0.01 10.02
CA THR A 52 4.53 1.17 10.83
C THR A 52 5.80 1.87 11.30
N GLN A 53 6.91 1.14 11.39
CA GLN A 53 8.20 1.68 11.74
C GLN A 53 8.86 2.30 10.52
N GLU A 54 9.46 3.48 10.66
CA GLU A 54 10.13 4.16 9.54
C GLU A 54 11.48 3.52 9.26
N ILE A 55 11.53 2.71 8.24
CA ILE A 55 12.76 2.08 7.77
C ILE A 55 12.89 2.49 6.30
N ASP A 56 13.92 3.23 5.97
CA ASP A 56 14.05 3.84 4.65
C ASP A 56 14.18 2.79 3.54
N ARG A 57 15.13 1.86 3.68
CA ARG A 57 15.41 0.91 2.61
C ARG A 57 14.92 -0.49 2.98
N TRP A 58 14.29 -1.17 2.03
CA TRP A 58 13.76 -2.50 2.30
C TRP A 58 14.87 -3.49 2.68
N THR A 59 16.10 -3.24 2.19
CA THR A 59 17.25 -4.09 2.50
C THR A 59 17.67 -3.99 3.96
N ASP A 60 17.18 -2.98 4.68
CA ASP A 60 17.49 -2.80 6.10
C ASP A 60 16.36 -3.26 7.01
N VAL A 61 15.25 -3.75 6.45
CA VAL A 61 14.13 -4.23 7.24
C VAL A 61 14.53 -5.56 7.89
N PRO A 62 14.34 -5.72 9.22
CA PRO A 62 14.67 -6.99 9.86
C PRO A 62 13.91 -8.16 9.23
N ALA A 63 14.55 -9.31 9.14
CA ALA A 63 14.01 -10.47 8.43
C ALA A 63 12.60 -10.85 8.88
N GLU A 64 12.34 -10.79 10.17
CA GLU A 64 11.05 -11.18 10.71
C GLU A 64 9.96 -10.21 10.25
N LEU A 65 10.23 -8.92 10.32
CA LEU A 65 9.29 -7.90 9.84
C LEU A 65 9.12 -7.98 8.32
N TRP A 66 10.21 -8.25 7.60
CA TRP A 66 10.16 -8.41 6.16
C TRP A 66 9.25 -9.58 5.77
N GLY A 67 9.34 -10.69 6.51
CA GLY A 67 8.45 -11.82 6.31
C GLY A 67 6.98 -11.44 6.52
N LYS A 68 6.70 -10.66 7.57
CA LYS A 68 5.35 -10.23 7.88
C LYS A 68 4.81 -9.31 6.77
N LEU A 69 5.63 -8.37 6.30
CA LEU A 69 5.24 -7.47 5.21
C LEU A 69 4.85 -8.26 3.96
N ASN A 70 5.62 -9.31 3.66
CA ASN A 70 5.35 -10.12 2.47
C ASN A 70 4.14 -11.03 2.63
N GLU A 71 3.86 -11.52 3.86
CA GLU A 71 2.63 -12.26 4.11
C GLU A 71 1.41 -11.38 3.87
N VAL A 72 1.46 -10.14 4.36
CA VAL A 72 0.38 -9.19 4.16
C VAL A 72 0.25 -8.83 2.68
N ALA A 73 1.39 -8.62 2.01
CA ALA A 73 1.40 -8.32 0.58
C ALA A 73 0.76 -9.45 -0.22
N GLN A 74 1.02 -10.70 0.16
CA GLN A 74 0.47 -11.85 -0.56
C GLN A 74 -1.05 -11.91 -0.47
N VAL A 75 -1.62 -11.73 0.73
CA VAL A 75 -3.07 -11.80 0.89
C VAL A 75 -3.74 -10.60 0.20
N ILE A 76 -3.11 -9.43 0.24
CA ILE A 76 -3.65 -8.26 -0.46
C ILE A 76 -3.57 -8.45 -1.97
N GLY A 77 -2.47 -9.04 -2.46
CA GLY A 77 -2.33 -9.32 -3.89
C GLY A 77 -3.43 -10.25 -4.39
N LYS A 78 -3.77 -11.28 -3.62
CA LYS A 78 -4.88 -12.17 -3.98
C LYS A 78 -6.19 -11.40 -4.03
N ALA A 79 -6.42 -10.53 -3.05
CA ALA A 79 -7.64 -9.73 -2.99
C ALA A 79 -7.73 -8.77 -4.19
N ILE A 80 -6.60 -8.17 -4.59
CA ILE A 80 -6.56 -7.29 -5.75
C ILE A 80 -6.94 -8.05 -7.02
N CYS A 81 -6.37 -9.24 -7.23
CA CYS A 81 -6.69 -10.03 -8.41
C CYS A 81 -8.18 -10.37 -8.47
N GLU A 82 -8.78 -10.74 -7.34
CA GLU A 82 -10.20 -11.06 -7.29
C GLU A 82 -11.07 -9.84 -7.47
N ALA A 83 -10.73 -8.75 -6.79
CA ALA A 83 -11.55 -7.53 -6.81
C ALA A 83 -11.61 -6.89 -8.20
N PHE A 84 -10.53 -6.98 -8.96
CA PHE A 84 -10.43 -6.29 -10.24
C PHE A 84 -10.36 -7.25 -11.44
N ASP A 85 -10.59 -8.54 -11.19
CA ASP A 85 -10.56 -9.57 -12.22
C ASP A 85 -9.25 -9.47 -13.02
N ALA A 86 -8.15 -9.29 -12.31
CA ALA A 86 -6.84 -9.16 -12.94
C ALA A 86 -6.10 -10.49 -12.89
N PRO A 87 -5.42 -10.88 -13.97
CA PRO A 87 -4.70 -12.16 -14.00
C PRO A 87 -3.47 -12.16 -13.12
N ARG A 88 -2.91 -10.99 -12.83
CA ARG A 88 -1.71 -10.87 -11.99
C ARG A 88 -1.80 -9.64 -11.12
N CYS A 89 -1.11 -9.69 -9.99
CA CYS A 89 -0.87 -8.52 -9.17
C CYS A 89 0.62 -8.17 -9.30
N GLY A 90 0.90 -6.94 -9.72
CA GLY A 90 2.28 -6.47 -9.78
C GLY A 90 2.82 -6.20 -8.39
N TYR A 91 4.11 -6.41 -8.21
CA TYR A 91 4.83 -6.20 -6.94
C TYR A 91 6.11 -5.46 -7.28
N MET A 92 6.30 -4.28 -6.70
CA MET A 92 7.47 -3.47 -7.01
C MET A 92 7.88 -2.63 -5.81
N ILE A 93 9.18 -2.43 -5.66
CA ILE A 93 9.73 -1.51 -4.68
C ILE A 93 10.67 -0.57 -5.42
N ALA A 94 10.41 0.72 -5.38
CA ALA A 94 11.29 1.72 -5.98
C ALA A 94 12.13 2.45 -4.93
N GLY A 95 11.47 3.04 -3.95
CA GLY A 95 12.16 3.58 -2.78
C GLY A 95 12.91 4.89 -2.96
N PHE A 96 12.62 5.65 -4.01
CA PHE A 96 13.37 6.87 -4.26
C PHE A 96 12.72 8.15 -3.75
N GLU A 97 11.40 8.14 -3.55
CA GLU A 97 10.69 9.37 -3.21
C GLU A 97 10.38 9.55 -1.74
N VAL A 98 10.00 8.47 -1.07
CA VAL A 98 9.65 8.54 0.35
C VAL A 98 10.61 7.64 1.12
N PRO A 99 11.35 8.15 2.11
CA PRO A 99 12.32 7.34 2.87
C PRO A 99 11.62 6.46 3.91
N HIS A 100 10.76 5.60 3.44
CA HIS A 100 9.95 4.70 4.25
C HIS A 100 9.59 3.54 3.34
N THR A 101 10.11 2.36 3.62
CA THR A 101 9.92 1.17 2.78
C THR A 101 8.45 0.98 2.43
N HIS A 102 8.18 0.79 1.15
CA HIS A 102 6.81 0.50 0.72
C HIS A 102 6.81 -0.41 -0.49
N ILE A 103 5.97 -1.43 -0.40
CA ILE A 103 5.76 -2.38 -1.48
C ILE A 103 4.57 -1.90 -2.28
N HIS A 104 4.75 -1.72 -3.57
CA HIS A 104 3.65 -1.35 -4.49
C HIS A 104 2.99 -2.62 -5.00
N LEU A 105 1.68 -2.72 -4.83
CA LEU A 105 0.87 -3.82 -5.35
C LEU A 105 -0.20 -3.21 -6.26
N PHE A 106 -0.37 -3.74 -7.45
CA PHE A 106 -1.34 -3.17 -8.40
C PHE A 106 -1.87 -4.24 -9.34
N PRO A 107 -3.14 -4.10 -9.78
CA PRO A 107 -3.68 -5.07 -10.74
C PRO A 107 -3.02 -4.84 -12.10
N ALA A 108 -2.68 -5.92 -12.79
CA ALA A 108 -2.05 -5.84 -14.10
C ALA A 108 -2.64 -6.90 -15.02
N SER A 109 -2.98 -6.49 -16.23
CA SER A 109 -3.53 -7.40 -17.24
C SER A 109 -2.44 -7.94 -18.16
N ASP A 110 -1.36 -7.17 -18.33
CA ASP A 110 -0.21 -7.56 -19.12
C ASP A 110 1.01 -6.71 -18.71
N MET A 111 2.10 -6.85 -19.42
CA MET A 111 3.33 -6.14 -19.07
C MET A 111 3.21 -4.62 -19.14
N SER A 112 2.28 -4.10 -19.93
CA SER A 112 2.11 -2.65 -20.00
C SER A 112 1.64 -2.06 -18.67
N GLY A 113 1.06 -2.88 -17.79
CA GLY A 113 0.66 -2.43 -16.45
C GLY A 113 1.86 -2.12 -15.55
N TYR A 114 3.03 -2.63 -15.87
CA TYR A 114 4.25 -2.41 -15.11
C TYR A 114 4.99 -1.16 -15.62
N SER A 115 4.36 -0.01 -15.50
CA SER A 115 5.01 1.22 -15.95
C SER A 115 4.62 2.38 -15.06
N LEU A 116 5.64 3.12 -14.61
CA LEU A 116 5.42 4.35 -13.86
C LEU A 116 4.81 5.44 -14.75
N GLN A 117 4.86 5.24 -16.07
CA GLN A 117 4.21 6.17 -16.98
C GLN A 117 2.69 6.09 -16.90
N ASN A 118 2.17 5.02 -16.30
CA ASN A 118 0.73 4.86 -16.11
C ASN A 118 0.19 5.63 -14.92
N ILE A 119 1.06 6.26 -14.13
CA ILE A 119 0.65 6.99 -12.93
C ILE A 119 -0.39 8.04 -13.28
N ILE A 120 -1.49 8.01 -12.53
CA ILE A 120 -2.55 9.01 -12.63
C ILE A 120 -2.22 10.09 -11.60
N PRO A 121 -1.95 11.34 -12.02
CA PRO A 121 -1.66 12.41 -11.06
C PRO A 121 -2.81 12.60 -10.06
N MET A 122 -2.46 12.98 -8.85
CA MET A 122 -3.43 13.11 -7.76
C MET A 122 -4.64 13.95 -8.14
N ASP A 123 -4.43 15.05 -8.84
CA ASP A 123 -5.51 15.95 -9.23
C ASP A 123 -6.36 15.42 -10.38
N GLN A 124 -5.99 14.28 -10.96
CA GLN A 124 -6.73 13.64 -12.05
C GLN A 124 -7.38 12.33 -11.62
N THR A 125 -7.17 11.89 -10.37
CA THR A 125 -7.84 10.69 -9.89
C THR A 125 -9.30 11.02 -9.58
N ASP A 126 -10.15 10.01 -9.72
CA ASP A 126 -11.56 10.10 -9.36
C ASP A 126 -11.73 9.60 -7.92
N PRO A 127 -12.08 10.47 -6.97
CA PRO A 127 -12.22 10.04 -5.57
C PRO A 127 -13.22 8.91 -5.37
N GLU A 128 -14.30 8.88 -6.15
CA GLU A 128 -15.29 7.81 -6.03
C GLU A 128 -14.71 6.47 -6.46
N LYS A 129 -13.90 6.47 -7.52
CA LYS A 129 -13.23 5.23 -7.95
C LYS A 129 -12.18 4.79 -6.95
N MET A 130 -11.52 5.74 -6.29
CA MET A 130 -10.56 5.42 -5.25
C MET A 130 -11.28 4.79 -4.05
N ASP A 131 -12.40 5.36 -3.63
CA ASP A 131 -13.19 4.82 -2.52
C ASP A 131 -13.72 3.43 -2.86
N ASP A 132 -14.21 3.27 -4.09
CA ASP A 132 -14.73 1.98 -4.56
C ASP A 132 -13.65 0.92 -4.58
N ALA A 133 -12.46 1.29 -5.05
CA ALA A 133 -11.33 0.35 -5.11
C ALA A 133 -10.96 -0.15 -3.71
N ALA A 134 -10.88 0.76 -2.74
CA ALA A 134 -10.58 0.38 -1.36
C ALA A 134 -11.67 -0.54 -0.80
N ALA A 135 -12.94 -0.21 -1.04
CA ALA A 135 -14.06 -1.01 -0.54
C ALA A 135 -14.03 -2.43 -1.14
N ARG A 136 -13.73 -2.55 -2.41
CA ARG A 136 -13.65 -3.86 -3.08
C ARG A 136 -12.54 -4.72 -2.49
N ILE A 137 -11.38 -4.12 -2.25
CA ILE A 137 -10.25 -4.86 -1.68
C ILE A 137 -10.58 -5.31 -0.27
N ARG A 138 -11.16 -4.41 0.55
CA ARG A 138 -11.56 -4.77 1.92
C ARG A 138 -12.56 -5.91 1.91
N ALA A 139 -13.54 -5.87 1.00
CA ALA A 139 -14.55 -6.92 0.91
C ALA A 139 -13.92 -8.28 0.59
N GLU A 140 -12.96 -8.30 -0.35
CA GLU A 140 -12.28 -9.56 -0.70
C GLU A 140 -11.42 -10.07 0.45
N LEU A 141 -10.74 -9.18 1.17
CA LEU A 141 -9.95 -9.58 2.34
C LEU A 141 -10.85 -10.20 3.40
N ARG A 142 -12.03 -9.62 3.63
CA ARG A 142 -12.99 -10.20 4.59
C ARG A 142 -13.49 -11.56 4.12
N ASN A 143 -13.76 -11.69 2.82
CA ASN A 143 -14.20 -12.98 2.26
C ASN A 143 -13.15 -14.07 2.47
N GLN A 144 -11.89 -13.69 2.46
CA GLN A 144 -10.77 -14.62 2.66
C GLN A 144 -10.45 -14.85 4.15
N GLY A 145 -11.21 -14.22 5.04
CA GLY A 145 -11.03 -14.41 6.48
C GLY A 145 -9.84 -13.67 7.06
N VAL A 146 -9.35 -12.64 6.39
CA VAL A 146 -8.18 -11.89 6.84
C VAL A 146 -8.58 -10.96 7.99
N ALA A 147 -7.86 -11.03 9.10
CA ALA A 147 -8.03 -10.10 10.22
C ALA A 147 -7.30 -8.79 9.89
N GLY A 148 -7.62 -7.72 10.59
CA GLY A 148 -6.92 -6.43 10.40
C GLY A 148 -7.52 -5.55 9.32
N VAL A 149 -8.66 -5.94 8.76
CA VAL A 149 -9.33 -5.14 7.72
C VAL A 149 -10.20 -4.08 8.40
N PRO A 150 -9.96 -2.79 8.12
CA PRO A 150 -10.76 -1.73 8.73
C PRO A 150 -12.21 -1.77 8.25
N GLU A 151 -13.09 -1.19 9.06
CA GLU A 151 -14.48 -1.03 8.67
C GLU A 151 -14.57 -0.02 7.54
N ASP A 152 -15.58 -0.15 6.69
CA ASP A 152 -15.82 0.82 5.65
C ASP A 152 -16.30 2.11 6.31
N GLU A 153 -15.87 3.24 5.75
CA GLU A 153 -16.34 4.53 6.23
C GLU A 153 -17.60 4.92 5.49
N ASP A 154 -18.44 5.62 6.16
CA ASP A 154 -19.71 6.08 5.58
C ASP A 154 -19.53 7.29 4.71
#